data_c1c0079f2fe624665fcc1a8c31def504
#
_entry.id   c1c0079f2fe624665fcc1a8c31def504
#
_cell.length_a   1.000
_cell.length_b   1.000
_cell.length_c   1.000
_cell.angle_alpha   90.00
_cell.angle_beta   90.00
_cell.angle_gamma   90.00
#
_symmetry.space_group_name_H-M   'P 1'
#
loop_
_entity.id
_entity.type
_entity.pdbx_description
1 polymer ?
#
loop_
_entity_poly.entity_id
_entity_poly.type
_entity_poly.pdbx_seq_one_letter_code
_entity_poly.pdbx_strand_id
1 'polypeptide(L)'
;EFKKIDYLCSFQENTYFFQKVSKTNLSPKNWLHFGDNYEYIEDGKVININQVADAIYQKESNTLFFVSLSKISGMFKGISELYREATYEETKAFLENNFICLTNNFNADNVKTANRKRIAMAIETLSTFNDTEKEKVFKYIHSYCPKLNSANNAFSIGNEDELKQLLWGIEQRYYTTPVGSEKRVAHSVITLNI
;
A
#
# COMPACT_ATOMS: atom_id res chain seq x y z
N GLU A 1 -13.27 23.81 18.60
CA GLU A 1 -13.58 23.60 17.17
C GLU A 1 -12.50 22.81 16.45
N PHE A 2 -11.20 23.17 16.58
CA PHE A 2 -10.09 22.45 15.91
C PHE A 2 -10.01 20.94 16.19
N LYS A 3 -10.51 20.47 17.33
CA LYS A 3 -10.54 19.03 17.69
C LYS A 3 -11.46 18.18 16.81
N LYS A 4 -12.27 18.82 15.96
CA LYS A 4 -13.22 18.16 15.04
C LYS A 4 -12.73 18.15 13.59
N ILE A 5 -11.54 18.67 13.31
CA ILE A 5 -10.97 18.67 11.98
C ILE A 5 -10.24 17.34 11.77
N ASP A 6 -10.72 16.54 10.83
CA ASP A 6 -10.11 15.27 10.47
C ASP A 6 -9.01 15.44 9.43
N TYR A 7 -9.16 16.37 8.51
CA TYR A 7 -8.18 16.67 7.46
C TYR A 7 -8.33 18.09 6.93
N LEU A 8 -7.27 18.60 6.29
CA LEU A 8 -7.25 19.82 5.48
C LEU A 8 -7.29 19.41 4.00
N CYS A 9 -7.96 20.23 3.19
CA CYS A 9 -7.97 20.07 1.75
C CYS A 9 -7.66 21.43 1.10
N SER A 10 -6.75 21.45 0.14
CA SER A 10 -6.55 22.58 -0.77
C SER A 10 -6.76 22.13 -2.21
N PHE A 11 -7.16 23.07 -3.06
CA PHE A 11 -7.43 22.82 -4.47
C PHE A 11 -6.63 23.79 -5.33
N GLN A 12 -5.85 23.27 -6.27
CA GLN A 12 -5.06 24.03 -7.23
C GLN A 12 -5.04 23.29 -8.58
N GLU A 13 -5.30 23.97 -9.66
CA GLU A 13 -5.14 23.47 -11.04
C GLU A 13 -5.68 22.04 -11.26
N ASN A 14 -6.97 21.80 -10.96
CA ASN A 14 -7.63 20.50 -11.04
C ASN A 14 -7.08 19.39 -10.11
N THR A 15 -6.26 19.77 -9.12
CA THR A 15 -5.64 18.85 -8.17
C THR A 15 -6.06 19.20 -6.75
N TYR A 16 -6.52 18.19 -6.01
CA TYR A 16 -6.84 18.29 -4.59
C TYR A 16 -5.69 17.72 -3.76
N PHE A 17 -5.25 18.49 -2.77
CA PHE A 17 -4.21 18.08 -1.82
C PHE A 17 -4.84 17.89 -0.46
N PHE A 18 -4.61 16.74 0.15
CA PHE A 18 -5.18 16.38 1.44
C PHE A 18 -4.08 16.15 2.46
N GLN A 19 -4.28 16.68 3.66
CA GLN A 19 -3.44 16.40 4.81
C GLN A 19 -4.30 15.99 5.99
N LYS A 20 -4.02 14.81 6.56
CA LYS A 20 -4.67 14.36 7.79
C LYS A 20 -4.23 15.24 8.95
N VAL A 21 -5.19 15.71 9.75
CA VAL A 21 -4.91 16.44 10.98
C VAL A 21 -4.86 15.44 12.14
N SER A 22 -3.71 15.38 12.79
CA SER A 22 -3.48 14.61 14.00
C SER A 22 -3.30 15.54 15.20
N LYS A 23 -3.27 15.02 16.40
CA LYS A 23 -2.99 15.81 17.62
C LYS A 23 -1.64 16.52 17.56
N THR A 24 -0.67 15.95 16.86
CA THR A 24 0.68 16.51 16.68
C THR A 24 0.71 17.68 15.71
N ASN A 25 -0.30 17.83 14.85
CA ASN A 25 -0.44 18.99 13.98
C ASN A 25 -1.07 20.19 14.68
N LEU A 26 -1.60 20.00 15.91
CA LEU A 26 -2.22 21.05 16.68
C LEU A 26 -1.22 21.54 17.72
N SER A 27 -0.72 22.75 17.56
CA SER A 27 0.13 23.36 18.58
C SER A 27 -0.67 23.71 19.84
N PRO A 28 -0.13 23.41 21.03
CA PRO A 28 -0.75 23.82 22.29
C PRO A 28 -0.79 25.33 22.40
N LYS A 29 -1.59 25.82 23.34
CA LYS A 29 -1.49 27.23 23.78
C LYS A 29 -0.06 27.51 24.25
N ASN A 30 0.44 28.71 24.03
CA ASN A 30 1.73 29.18 24.48
C ASN A 30 2.91 28.38 23.90
N TRP A 31 3.27 28.66 22.69
CA TRP A 31 4.43 28.03 22.05
C TRP A 31 5.32 29.07 21.38
N LEU A 32 6.61 28.77 21.30
CA LEU A 32 7.61 29.62 20.68
C LEU A 32 7.86 29.12 19.25
N HIS A 33 7.61 29.99 18.27
CA HIS A 33 7.92 29.71 16.88
C HIS A 33 9.34 30.19 16.56
N PHE A 34 10.19 29.29 16.06
CA PHE A 34 11.53 29.56 15.57
C PHE A 34 11.47 29.64 14.04
N GLY A 35 11.32 30.86 13.50
CA GLY A 35 11.43 31.19 12.09
C GLY A 35 12.54 32.22 11.88
N ASP A 36 12.44 33.01 10.83
CA ASP A 36 13.35 34.16 10.61
C ASP A 36 13.28 35.19 11.74
N ASN A 37 12.15 35.22 12.46
CA ASN A 37 11.96 35.98 13.70
C ASN A 37 11.35 35.08 14.77
N TYR A 38 11.68 35.37 16.06
CA TYR A 38 11.06 34.65 17.18
C TYR A 38 9.67 35.23 17.43
N GLU A 39 8.64 34.40 17.33
CA GLU A 39 7.27 34.78 17.70
C GLU A 39 6.77 33.96 18.87
N TYR A 40 6.34 34.60 19.94
CA TYR A 40 5.63 33.99 21.05
C TYR A 40 4.13 34.12 20.84
N ILE A 41 3.43 32.99 20.70
CA ILE A 41 1.99 32.95 20.45
C ILE A 41 1.29 32.57 21.76
N GLU A 42 0.64 33.51 22.40
CA GLU A 42 0.01 33.33 23.72
C GLU A 42 -1.34 32.60 23.65
N ASP A 43 -2.19 32.84 22.67
CA ASP A 43 -3.58 32.34 22.62
C ASP A 43 -3.98 31.75 21.27
N GLY A 44 -3.04 31.54 20.37
CA GLY A 44 -3.29 31.01 19.03
C GLY A 44 -3.25 29.48 18.97
N LYS A 45 -4.37 28.89 18.62
CA LYS A 45 -4.35 27.49 18.15
C LYS A 45 -3.87 27.48 16.72
N VAL A 46 -2.73 26.88 16.46
CA VAL A 46 -2.12 26.80 15.13
C VAL A 46 -2.18 25.36 14.63
N ILE A 47 -2.51 25.22 13.36
CA ILE A 47 -2.43 23.93 12.66
C ILE A 47 -1.14 23.92 11.84
N ASN A 48 -0.25 23.01 12.14
CA ASN A 48 0.96 22.82 11.37
C ASN A 48 0.64 22.07 10.09
N ILE A 49 0.96 22.68 8.95
CA ILE A 49 0.81 22.10 7.63
C ILE A 49 2.13 21.43 7.26
N ASN A 50 2.07 20.15 6.90
CA ASN A 50 3.24 19.41 6.43
C ASN A 50 3.64 19.91 5.02
N GLN A 51 4.92 19.87 4.71
CA GLN A 51 5.42 20.23 3.38
C GLN A 51 4.93 19.28 2.29
N VAL A 52 4.60 18.04 2.64
CA VAL A 52 4.11 17.01 1.72
C VAL A 52 2.69 16.61 2.11
N ALA A 53 1.78 16.61 1.14
CA ALA A 53 0.42 16.15 1.31
C ALA A 53 0.38 14.63 1.62
N ASP A 54 -0.58 14.20 2.43
CA ASP A 54 -0.79 12.78 2.72
C ASP A 54 -1.49 12.05 1.58
N ALA A 55 -2.30 12.78 0.79
CA ALA A 55 -2.91 12.29 -0.44
C ALA A 55 -3.11 13.43 -1.44
N ILE A 56 -3.09 13.09 -2.73
CA ILE A 56 -3.31 14.00 -3.85
C ILE A 56 -4.31 13.33 -4.80
N TYR A 57 -5.42 14.01 -5.10
CA TYR A 57 -6.37 13.57 -6.11
C TYR A 57 -6.29 14.46 -7.34
N GLN A 58 -5.92 13.87 -8.45
CA GLN A 58 -5.87 14.53 -9.76
C GLN A 58 -7.17 14.27 -10.52
N LYS A 59 -7.96 15.31 -10.73
CA LYS A 59 -9.30 15.21 -11.32
C LYS A 59 -9.27 14.75 -12.78
N GLU A 60 -8.30 15.21 -13.57
CA GLU A 60 -8.19 14.90 -14.98
C GLU A 60 -7.96 13.41 -15.25
N SER A 61 -7.06 12.80 -14.50
CA SER A 61 -6.74 11.37 -14.60
C SER A 61 -7.62 10.50 -13.71
N ASN A 62 -8.52 11.10 -12.90
CA ASN A 62 -9.31 10.40 -11.88
C ASN A 62 -8.46 9.52 -10.97
N THR A 63 -7.28 10.00 -10.58
CA THR A 63 -6.28 9.21 -9.86
C THR A 63 -6.03 9.78 -8.47
N LEU A 64 -6.05 8.91 -7.46
CA LEU A 64 -5.69 9.23 -6.08
C LEU A 64 -4.31 8.68 -5.75
N PHE A 65 -3.37 9.56 -5.48
CA PHE A 65 -2.04 9.25 -4.95
C PHE A 65 -2.05 9.40 -3.44
N PHE A 66 -1.38 8.51 -2.70
CA PHE A 66 -1.32 8.61 -1.25
C PHE A 66 -0.06 7.99 -0.66
N VAL A 67 0.37 8.50 0.50
CA VAL A 67 1.58 8.04 1.18
C VAL A 67 1.34 6.72 1.91
N SER A 68 0.19 6.56 2.58
CA SER A 68 -0.16 5.33 3.27
C SER A 68 -1.66 5.11 3.37
N LEU A 69 -2.08 3.84 3.25
CA LEU A 69 -3.47 3.43 3.36
C LEU A 69 -4.07 3.78 4.73
N SER A 70 -3.31 3.66 5.81
CA SER A 70 -3.75 4.02 7.16
C SER A 70 -4.12 5.49 7.29
N LYS A 71 -3.38 6.40 6.61
CA LYS A 71 -3.70 7.83 6.63
C LYS A 71 -4.97 8.13 5.85
N ILE A 72 -5.09 7.61 4.63
CA ILE A 72 -6.26 7.90 3.79
C ILE A 72 -7.54 7.24 4.33
N SER A 73 -7.47 6.06 4.94
CA SER A 73 -8.63 5.42 5.59
C SER A 73 -9.18 6.25 6.75
N GLY A 74 -8.32 7.03 7.40
CA GLY A 74 -8.74 7.95 8.45
C GLY A 74 -9.34 9.26 7.94
N MET A 75 -9.09 9.63 6.67
CA MET A 75 -9.66 10.82 6.02
C MET A 75 -10.94 10.50 5.26
N PHE A 76 -10.94 9.40 4.51
CA PHE A 76 -12.03 9.02 3.62
C PHE A 76 -12.70 7.75 4.15
N LYS A 77 -13.85 7.94 4.79
CA LYS A 77 -14.70 6.81 5.23
C LYS A 77 -15.18 6.05 3.99
N GLY A 78 -15.01 4.74 4.00
CA GLY A 78 -15.37 3.88 2.87
C GLY A 78 -14.21 3.49 1.95
N ILE A 79 -13.08 4.21 1.98
CA ILE A 79 -11.90 3.81 1.18
C ILE A 79 -11.36 2.44 1.60
N SER A 80 -11.62 2.03 2.85
CA SER A 80 -11.30 0.69 3.34
C SER A 80 -12.09 -0.42 2.64
N GLU A 81 -13.24 -0.09 2.04
CA GLU A 81 -14.04 -1.03 1.24
C GLU A 81 -13.35 -1.33 -0.10
N LEU A 82 -12.58 -0.39 -0.64
CA LEU A 82 -11.74 -0.60 -1.83
C LEU A 82 -10.56 -1.54 -1.54
N TYR A 83 -10.23 -1.74 -0.28
CA TYR A 83 -9.13 -2.59 0.19
C TYR A 83 -9.66 -3.60 1.21
N ARG A 84 -10.68 -4.36 0.80
CA ARG A 84 -11.24 -5.41 1.65
C ARG A 84 -10.19 -6.46 2.02
N GLU A 85 -10.40 -7.12 3.14
CA GLU A 85 -9.66 -8.33 3.45
C GLU A 85 -10.31 -9.52 2.73
N ALA A 86 -9.51 -10.44 2.25
CA ALA A 86 -10.02 -11.74 1.82
C ALA A 86 -10.67 -12.44 3.02
N THR A 87 -11.82 -13.04 2.80
CA THR A 87 -12.47 -13.89 3.79
C THR A 87 -11.60 -15.11 4.10
N TYR A 88 -11.97 -15.88 5.11
CA TYR A 88 -11.28 -17.12 5.41
C TYR A 88 -11.35 -18.11 4.22
N GLU A 89 -12.52 -18.24 3.62
CA GLU A 89 -12.77 -19.12 2.46
C GLU A 89 -11.96 -18.68 1.24
N GLU A 90 -11.92 -17.37 0.95
CA GLU A 90 -11.10 -16.82 -0.13
C GLU A 90 -9.61 -17.02 0.13
N THR A 91 -9.17 -16.82 1.38
CA THR A 91 -7.77 -17.05 1.79
C THR A 91 -7.40 -18.51 1.61
N LYS A 92 -8.26 -19.42 2.06
CA LYS A 92 -8.07 -20.87 1.90
C LYS A 92 -8.02 -21.26 0.44
N ALA A 93 -9.00 -20.84 -0.36
CA ALA A 93 -9.05 -21.11 -1.79
C ALA A 93 -7.83 -20.55 -2.55
N PHE A 94 -7.32 -19.37 -2.15
CA PHE A 94 -6.10 -18.81 -2.71
C PHE A 94 -4.88 -19.70 -2.40
N LEU A 95 -4.73 -20.14 -1.16
CA LEU A 95 -3.63 -20.99 -0.73
C LEU A 95 -3.67 -22.41 -1.32
N GLU A 96 -4.86 -22.91 -1.67
CA GLU A 96 -5.07 -24.22 -2.31
C GLU A 96 -4.90 -24.17 -3.84
N ASN A 97 -4.50 -23.04 -4.43
CA ASN A 97 -4.23 -22.97 -5.86
C ASN A 97 -3.06 -23.85 -6.26
N ASN A 98 -3.13 -24.40 -7.48
CA ASN A 98 -2.14 -25.33 -8.03
C ASN A 98 -0.72 -24.75 -8.17
N PHE A 99 -0.58 -23.42 -8.18
CA PHE A 99 0.71 -22.75 -8.19
C PHE A 99 1.31 -22.52 -6.78
N ILE A 100 0.64 -22.97 -5.71
CA ILE A 100 1.13 -22.87 -4.33
C ILE A 100 1.35 -24.27 -3.76
N CYS A 101 2.49 -24.47 -3.13
CA CYS A 101 2.83 -25.64 -2.35
C CYS A 101 3.03 -25.24 -0.89
N LEU A 102 2.08 -25.59 -0.02
CA LEU A 102 2.16 -25.27 1.39
C LEU A 102 3.16 -26.17 2.11
N THR A 103 4.00 -25.57 2.96
CA THR A 103 4.99 -26.25 3.79
C THR A 103 4.85 -25.81 5.26
N ASN A 104 5.56 -26.48 6.17
CA ASN A 104 5.60 -26.11 7.60
C ASN A 104 4.21 -26.00 8.27
N ASN A 105 3.21 -26.76 7.82
CA ASN A 105 1.82 -26.68 8.29
C ASN A 105 1.20 -25.26 8.17
N PHE A 106 1.74 -24.43 7.28
CA PHE A 106 1.17 -23.11 7.02
C PHE A 106 -0.21 -23.26 6.34
N ASN A 107 -1.19 -22.50 6.82
CA ASN A 107 -2.58 -22.58 6.35
C ASN A 107 -3.30 -21.22 6.52
N ALA A 108 -4.59 -21.15 6.19
CA ALA A 108 -5.36 -19.92 6.23
C ALA A 108 -5.45 -19.29 7.64
N ASP A 109 -5.39 -20.07 8.71
CA ASP A 109 -5.43 -19.58 10.10
C ASP A 109 -4.16 -18.78 10.45
N ASN A 110 -3.05 -19.07 9.79
CA ASN A 110 -1.77 -18.38 10.00
C ASN A 110 -1.69 -17.04 9.28
N VAL A 111 -2.62 -16.76 8.32
CA VAL A 111 -2.55 -15.56 7.49
C VAL A 111 -3.10 -14.34 8.22
N LYS A 112 -2.23 -13.34 8.43
CA LYS A 112 -2.57 -12.09 9.11
C LYS A 112 -3.30 -11.11 8.19
N THR A 113 -4.02 -10.17 8.79
CA THR A 113 -4.78 -9.10 8.13
C THR A 113 -4.04 -8.44 6.97
N ALA A 114 -2.74 -8.13 7.13
CA ALA A 114 -1.97 -7.46 6.09
C ALA A 114 -1.82 -8.31 4.81
N ASN A 115 -1.66 -9.63 4.94
CA ASN A 115 -1.60 -10.51 3.80
C ASN A 115 -2.99 -10.89 3.28
N ARG A 116 -4.02 -10.97 4.14
CA ARG A 116 -5.41 -11.13 3.65
C ARG A 116 -5.83 -9.98 2.72
N LYS A 117 -5.46 -8.72 3.03
CA LYS A 117 -5.69 -7.59 2.13
C LYS A 117 -4.98 -7.75 0.79
N ARG A 118 -3.73 -8.21 0.80
CA ARG A 118 -2.98 -8.49 -0.44
C ARG A 118 -3.56 -9.67 -1.23
N ILE A 119 -4.06 -10.70 -0.54
CA ILE A 119 -4.73 -11.83 -1.18
C ILE A 119 -5.97 -11.35 -1.94
N ALA A 120 -6.81 -10.49 -1.33
CA ALA A 120 -7.96 -9.92 -2.02
C ALA A 120 -7.55 -9.20 -3.32
N MET A 121 -6.51 -8.37 -3.26
CA MET A 121 -5.96 -7.68 -4.45
C MET A 121 -5.37 -8.66 -5.46
N ALA A 122 -4.66 -9.70 -5.01
CA ALA A 122 -4.06 -10.72 -5.88
C ALA A 122 -5.12 -11.55 -6.62
N ILE A 123 -6.22 -11.89 -5.96
CA ILE A 123 -7.37 -12.58 -6.58
C ILE A 123 -7.93 -11.72 -7.71
N GLU A 124 -8.17 -10.43 -7.46
CA GLU A 124 -8.65 -9.50 -8.49
C GLU A 124 -7.66 -9.38 -9.64
N THR A 125 -6.37 -9.16 -9.35
CA THR A 125 -5.33 -9.04 -10.36
C THR A 125 -5.24 -10.30 -11.23
N LEU A 126 -5.20 -11.49 -10.62
CA LEU A 126 -5.12 -12.74 -11.34
C LEU A 126 -6.38 -13.06 -12.16
N SER A 127 -7.54 -12.52 -11.76
CA SER A 127 -8.78 -12.68 -12.51
C SER A 127 -8.79 -11.87 -13.81
N THR A 128 -7.99 -10.80 -13.90
CA THR A 128 -7.85 -9.99 -15.12
C THR A 128 -6.86 -10.59 -16.12
N PHE A 129 -6.00 -11.51 -15.69
CA PHE A 129 -4.96 -12.10 -16.52
C PHE A 129 -5.47 -13.35 -17.26
N ASN A 130 -5.14 -13.45 -18.54
CA ASN A 130 -5.22 -14.69 -19.27
C ASN A 130 -4.08 -15.67 -18.89
N ASP A 131 -4.13 -16.90 -19.35
CA ASP A 131 -3.17 -17.94 -18.93
C ASP A 131 -1.72 -17.61 -19.36
N THR A 132 -1.53 -16.99 -20.53
CA THR A 132 -0.20 -16.55 -20.99
C THR A 132 0.37 -15.44 -20.10
N GLU A 133 -0.47 -14.54 -19.63
CA GLU A 133 -0.07 -13.45 -18.72
C GLU A 133 0.27 -14.01 -17.33
N LYS A 134 -0.53 -14.95 -16.82
CA LYS A 134 -0.22 -15.66 -15.56
C LYS A 134 1.14 -16.36 -15.65
N GLU A 135 1.42 -17.08 -16.74
CA GLU A 135 2.73 -17.71 -16.94
C GLU A 135 3.88 -16.68 -16.93
N LYS A 136 3.72 -15.54 -17.58
CA LYS A 136 4.73 -14.46 -17.57
C LYS A 136 4.98 -13.94 -16.16
N VAL A 137 3.91 -13.71 -15.39
CA VAL A 137 4.01 -13.25 -14.01
C VAL A 137 4.68 -14.31 -13.13
N PHE A 138 4.34 -15.58 -13.28
CA PHE A 138 4.96 -16.64 -12.50
C PHE A 138 6.46 -16.80 -12.83
N LYS A 139 6.84 -16.78 -14.11
CA LYS A 139 8.26 -16.74 -14.52
C LYS A 139 9.00 -15.56 -13.92
N TYR A 140 8.39 -14.39 -13.93
CA TYR A 140 8.93 -13.20 -13.30
C TYR A 140 9.14 -13.40 -11.79
N ILE A 141 8.16 -13.94 -11.05
CA ILE A 141 8.28 -14.21 -9.62
C ILE A 141 9.41 -15.22 -9.36
N HIS A 142 9.49 -16.31 -10.11
CA HIS A 142 10.56 -17.30 -9.99
C HIS A 142 11.96 -16.68 -10.15
N SER A 143 12.11 -15.67 -11.03
CA SER A 143 13.38 -15.01 -11.26
C SER A 143 13.80 -14.09 -10.12
N TYR A 144 12.84 -13.44 -9.44
CA TYR A 144 13.11 -12.51 -8.33
C TYR A 144 13.14 -13.19 -6.97
N CYS A 145 12.34 -14.24 -6.78
CA CYS A 145 12.16 -14.94 -5.52
C CYS A 145 12.57 -16.43 -5.65
N PRO A 146 13.84 -16.75 -5.97
CA PRO A 146 14.26 -18.14 -6.20
C PRO A 146 14.09 -19.04 -4.96
N LYS A 147 14.03 -18.47 -3.76
CA LYS A 147 13.77 -19.23 -2.51
C LYS A 147 12.35 -19.78 -2.41
N LEU A 148 11.41 -19.23 -3.16
CA LEU A 148 10.03 -19.71 -3.22
C LEU A 148 9.87 -20.87 -4.22
N ASN A 149 10.86 -21.17 -5.04
CA ASN A 149 10.75 -22.18 -6.07
C ASN A 149 10.61 -23.58 -5.45
N SER A 150 9.60 -24.31 -5.88
CA SER A 150 9.40 -25.71 -5.52
C SER A 150 9.38 -26.60 -6.77
N ALA A 151 9.21 -27.90 -6.59
CA ALA A 151 8.98 -28.81 -7.70
C ALA A 151 7.69 -28.41 -8.47
N ASN A 152 7.64 -28.73 -9.76
CA ASN A 152 6.47 -28.49 -10.63
C ASN A 152 6.10 -27.01 -10.86
N ASN A 153 7.07 -26.10 -10.84
CA ASN A 153 6.85 -24.66 -11.04
C ASN A 153 5.86 -24.01 -10.02
N ALA A 154 5.63 -24.64 -8.88
CA ALA A 154 4.85 -24.05 -7.80
C ALA A 154 5.72 -23.19 -6.88
N PHE A 155 5.09 -22.38 -6.06
CA PHE A 155 5.73 -21.56 -5.03
C PHE A 155 5.60 -22.24 -3.66
N SER A 156 6.72 -22.51 -3.00
CA SER A 156 6.75 -23.05 -1.64
C SER A 156 6.45 -21.95 -0.63
N ILE A 157 5.39 -22.10 0.14
CA ILE A 157 4.92 -21.14 1.11
C ILE A 157 4.76 -21.84 2.48
N GLY A 158 5.63 -21.49 3.42
CA GLY A 158 5.65 -22.04 4.77
C GLY A 158 5.52 -20.99 5.87
N ASN A 159 5.40 -19.69 5.51
CA ASN A 159 5.26 -18.59 6.45
C ASN A 159 4.70 -17.32 5.78
N GLU A 160 4.38 -16.33 6.63
CA GLU A 160 3.85 -15.01 6.24
C GLU A 160 4.76 -14.20 5.33
N ASP A 161 6.08 -14.28 5.50
CA ASP A 161 7.01 -13.51 4.69
C ASP A 161 7.17 -14.09 3.28
N GLU A 162 7.13 -15.39 3.15
CA GLU A 162 7.11 -16.09 1.86
C GLU A 162 5.81 -15.78 1.10
N LEU A 163 4.66 -15.86 1.79
CA LEU A 163 3.38 -15.45 1.22
C LEU A 163 3.41 -14.01 0.74
N LYS A 164 3.94 -13.11 1.54
CA LYS A 164 4.08 -11.68 1.19
C LYS A 164 4.96 -11.48 -0.05
N GLN A 165 6.06 -12.23 -0.18
CA GLN A 165 6.91 -12.17 -1.36
C GLN A 165 6.16 -12.62 -2.62
N LEU A 166 5.40 -13.72 -2.56
CA LEU A 166 4.56 -14.17 -3.66
C LEU A 166 3.54 -13.10 -4.07
N LEU A 167 2.83 -12.51 -3.10
CA LEU A 167 1.83 -11.47 -3.33
C LEU A 167 2.44 -10.20 -3.96
N TRP A 168 3.62 -9.77 -3.50
CA TRP A 168 4.35 -8.67 -4.14
C TRP A 168 4.76 -8.99 -5.59
N GLY A 169 5.06 -10.25 -5.86
CA GLY A 169 5.35 -10.69 -7.22
C GLY A 169 4.13 -10.65 -8.13
N ILE A 170 2.95 -11.06 -7.65
CA ILE A 170 1.68 -10.95 -8.40
C ILE A 170 1.36 -9.48 -8.70
N GLU A 171 1.62 -8.57 -7.76
CA GLU A 171 1.51 -7.12 -7.96
C GLU A 171 2.65 -6.51 -8.80
N GLN A 172 3.57 -7.34 -9.32
CA GLN A 172 4.71 -6.95 -10.16
C GLN A 172 5.59 -5.84 -9.55
N ARG A 173 5.84 -5.90 -8.24
CA ARG A 173 6.60 -4.89 -7.48
C ARG A 173 8.11 -5.01 -7.60
N TYR A 174 8.63 -6.12 -8.12
CA TYR A 174 10.06 -6.33 -8.24
C TYR A 174 10.62 -5.64 -9.48
N TYR A 175 11.81 -5.08 -9.36
CA TYR A 175 12.52 -4.49 -10.48
C TYR A 175 14.04 -4.64 -10.30
N THR A 176 14.74 -4.54 -11.41
CA THR A 176 16.21 -4.51 -11.43
C THR A 176 16.67 -3.12 -11.80
N THR A 177 17.61 -2.57 -11.03
CA THR A 177 18.18 -1.25 -11.32
C THR A 177 19.03 -1.30 -12.59
N PRO A 178 18.95 -0.28 -13.47
CA PRO A 178 19.74 -0.24 -14.71
C PRO A 178 21.25 -0.12 -14.44
N VAL A 179 21.62 0.46 -13.29
CA VAL A 179 23.01 0.54 -12.84
C VAL A 179 23.20 -0.35 -11.63
N GLY A 180 24.20 -1.22 -11.65
CA GLY A 180 24.50 -2.16 -10.58
C GLY A 180 23.68 -3.45 -10.61
N SER A 181 22.65 -3.56 -11.47
CA SER A 181 21.79 -4.75 -11.62
C SER A 181 21.22 -5.28 -10.29
N GLU A 182 20.97 -4.38 -9.35
CA GLU A 182 20.38 -4.73 -8.05
C GLU A 182 18.91 -5.08 -8.17
N LYS A 183 18.50 -6.20 -7.56
CA LYS A 183 17.09 -6.57 -7.45
C LYS A 183 16.47 -5.83 -6.26
N ARG A 184 15.40 -5.10 -6.51
CA ARG A 184 14.69 -4.29 -5.51
C ARG A 184 13.18 -4.55 -5.53
N VAL A 185 12.51 -4.12 -4.47
CA VAL A 185 11.04 -4.12 -4.37
C VAL A 185 10.54 -2.68 -4.27
N ALA A 186 9.53 -2.35 -5.06
CA ALA A 186 8.83 -1.07 -4.97
C ALA A 186 7.79 -1.09 -3.84
N HIS A 187 7.78 -0.08 -3.00
CA HIS A 187 6.76 0.07 -1.96
C HIS A 187 5.42 0.56 -2.52
N SER A 188 5.46 1.29 -3.64
CA SER A 188 4.29 1.73 -4.41
C SER A 188 4.52 1.51 -5.89
N VAL A 189 3.45 1.22 -6.63
CA VAL A 189 3.48 1.02 -8.09
C VAL A 189 2.55 2.05 -8.72
N ILE A 190 3.04 2.77 -9.72
CA ILE A 190 2.27 3.73 -10.52
C ILE A 190 2.45 3.33 -11.97
N THR A 191 1.35 3.17 -12.69
CA THR A 191 1.38 2.95 -14.15
C THR A 191 1.76 4.25 -14.84
N LEU A 192 2.82 4.21 -15.64
CA LEU A 192 3.20 5.33 -16.49
C LEU A 192 2.40 5.26 -17.80
N ASN A 193 1.57 6.25 -18.04
CA ASN A 193 0.92 6.44 -19.34
C ASN A 193 1.91 7.21 -20.22
N ILE A 194 2.67 6.47 -21.04
CA ILE A 194 3.65 7.00 -21.98
C ILE A 194 3.02 7.06 -23.36
#